data_867d615685a90b55c1b100664796d97f
#
_entry.id   867d615685a90b55c1b100664796d97f
#
_cell.length_a   1.000
_cell.length_b   1.000
_cell.length_c   1.000
_cell.angle_alpha   90.00
_cell.angle_beta   90.00
_cell.angle_gamma   90.00
#
_symmetry.space_group_name_H-M   'P 1'
#
loop_
_entity.id
_entity.type
_entity.pdbx_description
1 polymer ?
#
loop_
_entity_poly.entity_id
_entity_poly.type
_entity_poly.pdbx_seq_one_letter_code
_entity_poly.pdbx_strand_id
1 'polypeptide(L)'
;KVLSETTSMLYGDAKNLDIKLSAPVEIQAGKEYTASLEFTPPEDVIAIASIASDKVEYPQKQPKEVYRKFPDDNILERLFISNSDNVNEYVVASIGLTKADVEDLSIKLSLTGFGYKIVRVNVIPKSEEAENVKNE
;
A
#
# COMPACT_ATOMS: atom_id res chain seq x y z
N LYS A 1 -21.68 10.00 0.67
CA LYS A 1 -21.39 9.02 -0.37
C LYS A 1 -19.94 8.64 -0.37
N VAL A 2 -19.67 7.34 -0.34
CA VAL A 2 -18.32 6.80 -0.29
C VAL A 2 -17.71 6.79 -1.68
N LEU A 3 -16.48 7.28 -1.80
CA LEU A 3 -15.73 7.28 -3.04
C LEU A 3 -14.70 6.15 -3.05
N SER A 4 -14.65 5.42 -4.15
CA SER A 4 -13.61 4.43 -4.40
C SER A 4 -12.64 5.00 -5.43
N GLU A 5 -11.37 5.03 -5.08
CA GLU A 5 -10.33 5.62 -5.91
C GLU A 5 -9.09 4.74 -5.90
N THR A 6 -8.59 4.43 -7.09
CA THR A 6 -7.34 3.68 -7.24
C THR A 6 -6.49 4.34 -8.32
N THR A 7 -5.24 4.59 -7.99
CA THR A 7 -4.28 5.17 -8.93
C THR A 7 -3.08 4.23 -9.04
N SER A 8 -2.59 4.05 -10.25
CA SER A 8 -1.41 3.21 -10.52
C SER A 8 -0.44 3.95 -11.42
N MET A 9 0.84 3.86 -11.08
CA MET A 9 1.93 4.30 -11.96
C MET A 9 2.99 3.22 -11.93
N LEU A 10 3.14 2.50 -13.05
CA LEU A 10 4.02 1.36 -13.16
C LEU A 10 4.99 1.56 -14.33
N TYR A 11 6.25 1.22 -14.12
CA TYR A 11 7.34 1.41 -15.06
C TYR A 11 8.13 0.13 -15.24
N GLY A 12 8.64 -0.07 -16.47
CA GLY A 12 9.45 -1.23 -16.78
C GLY A 12 8.67 -2.53 -16.59
N ASP A 13 9.32 -3.54 -16.03
CA ASP A 13 8.72 -4.86 -15.86
C ASP A 13 7.51 -4.85 -14.91
N ALA A 14 7.36 -3.83 -14.09
CA ALA A 14 6.18 -3.70 -13.22
C ALA A 14 4.89 -3.56 -14.01
N LYS A 15 4.95 -3.03 -15.23
CA LYS A 15 3.78 -2.89 -16.10
C LYS A 15 3.14 -4.23 -16.47
N ASN A 16 3.94 -5.30 -16.46
CA ASN A 16 3.48 -6.62 -16.86
C ASN A 16 2.94 -7.46 -15.72
N LEU A 17 2.95 -6.93 -14.51
CA LEU A 17 2.51 -7.64 -13.32
C LEU A 17 1.06 -7.31 -13.00
N ASP A 18 0.34 -8.32 -12.54
CA ASP A 18 -1.00 -8.13 -12.00
C ASP A 18 -0.87 -7.80 -10.52
N ILE A 19 -0.78 -6.51 -10.22
CA ILE A 19 -0.54 -6.01 -8.87
C ILE A 19 -1.86 -5.60 -8.25
N LYS A 20 -2.16 -6.18 -7.09
CA LYS A 20 -3.38 -5.89 -6.35
C LYS A 20 -3.05 -5.25 -5.01
N LEU A 21 -3.58 -4.07 -4.79
CA LEU A 21 -3.52 -3.40 -3.50
C LEU A 21 -4.93 -3.36 -2.94
N SER A 22 -5.12 -3.96 -1.77
CA SER A 22 -6.42 -4.05 -1.12
C SER A 22 -6.41 -3.31 0.20
N ALA A 23 -7.43 -2.49 0.42
CA ALA A 23 -7.68 -1.81 1.67
C ALA A 23 -9.19 -1.57 1.75
N PRO A 24 -9.75 -1.39 2.96
CA PRO A 24 -11.18 -1.11 3.05
C PRO A 24 -11.51 0.21 2.39
N VAL A 25 -12.63 0.24 1.67
CA VAL A 25 -13.13 1.48 1.05
C VAL A 25 -13.53 2.49 2.13
N GLU A 26 -14.00 1.98 3.27
CA GLU A 26 -14.51 2.79 4.37
C GLU A 26 -14.09 2.17 5.70
N ILE A 27 -13.67 3.00 6.64
CA ILE A 27 -13.29 2.60 7.98
C ILE A 27 -13.71 3.67 8.99
N GLN A 28 -14.12 3.26 10.18
CA GLN A 28 -14.38 4.22 11.25
C GLN A 28 -13.08 4.82 11.79
N ALA A 29 -13.13 6.06 12.22
CA ALA A 29 -11.99 6.74 12.82
C ALA A 29 -11.49 5.97 14.05
N GLY A 30 -10.18 5.85 14.18
CA GLY A 30 -9.54 5.17 15.30
C GLY A 30 -9.61 3.65 15.26
N LYS A 31 -9.99 3.05 14.13
CA LYS A 31 -10.09 1.60 13.98
C LYS A 31 -8.91 1.02 13.24
N GLU A 32 -8.57 -0.21 13.57
CA GLU A 32 -7.55 -0.96 12.85
C GLU A 32 -8.08 -1.46 11.51
N TYR A 33 -7.23 -1.43 10.51
CA TYR A 33 -7.50 -2.06 9.23
C TYR A 33 -6.21 -2.61 8.63
N THR A 34 -6.35 -3.58 7.74
CA THR A 34 -5.22 -4.20 7.07
C THR A 34 -5.22 -3.82 5.60
N ALA A 35 -4.07 -3.39 5.10
CA ALA A 35 -3.84 -3.24 3.68
C ALA A 35 -2.96 -4.39 3.20
N SER A 36 -3.25 -4.92 2.03
CA SER A 36 -2.47 -6.01 1.46
C SER A 36 -2.07 -5.72 0.03
N LEU A 37 -0.85 -6.11 -0.29
CA LEU A 37 -0.26 -5.99 -1.62
C LEU A 37 0.06 -7.39 -2.12
N GLU A 38 -0.49 -7.74 -3.26
CA GLU A 38 -0.32 -9.06 -3.84
C GLU A 38 0.14 -8.97 -5.29
N PHE A 39 1.20 -9.67 -5.62
CA PHE A 39 1.67 -9.87 -6.98
C PHE A 39 2.69 -11.00 -7.01
N THR A 40 2.92 -11.54 -8.20
CA THR A 40 3.92 -12.60 -8.41
C THR A 40 5.13 -11.98 -9.11
N PRO A 41 6.28 -11.84 -8.42
CA PRO A 41 7.49 -11.33 -9.06
C PRO A 41 7.96 -12.27 -10.16
N PRO A 42 8.57 -11.75 -11.24
CA PRO A 42 9.18 -12.60 -12.25
C PRO A 42 10.31 -13.44 -11.67
N GLU A 43 10.63 -14.56 -12.32
CA GLU A 43 11.79 -15.37 -11.94
C GLU A 43 13.07 -14.53 -12.05
N ASP A 44 14.02 -14.82 -11.19
CA ASP A 44 15.31 -14.13 -11.14
C ASP A 44 15.24 -12.65 -10.79
N VAL A 45 14.09 -12.19 -10.31
CA VAL A 45 13.89 -10.80 -9.88
C VAL A 45 13.68 -10.76 -8.38
N ILE A 46 14.40 -9.87 -7.72
CA ILE A 46 14.22 -9.58 -6.30
C ILE A 46 13.23 -8.42 -6.20
N ALA A 47 12.11 -8.68 -5.55
CA ALA A 47 11.10 -7.64 -5.34
C ALA A 47 11.22 -7.07 -3.93
N ILE A 48 11.18 -5.75 -3.84
CA ILE A 48 11.06 -5.03 -2.59
C ILE A 48 9.76 -4.23 -2.63
N ALA A 49 9.17 -4.02 -1.49
CA ALA A 49 7.89 -3.31 -1.43
C ALA A 49 7.75 -2.56 -0.11
N SER A 50 6.90 -1.55 -0.14
CA SER A 50 6.51 -0.77 1.02
C SER A 50 5.02 -0.52 0.95
N ILE A 51 4.34 -0.62 2.08
CA ILE A 51 2.96 -0.16 2.21
C ILE A 51 2.95 0.91 3.28
N ALA A 52 2.44 2.08 2.94
CA ALA A 52 2.37 3.21 3.85
C ALA A 52 0.98 3.85 3.78
N SER A 53 0.62 4.57 4.81
CA SER A 53 -0.66 5.28 4.88
C SER A 53 -0.45 6.66 5.45
N ASP A 54 -1.19 7.63 4.92
CA ASP A 54 -1.19 8.97 5.48
C ASP A 54 -2.54 9.66 5.21
N LYS A 55 -2.81 10.67 6.00
CA LYS A 55 -4.03 11.47 5.86
C LYS A 55 -4.00 12.26 4.55
N VAL A 56 -5.17 12.41 3.97
CA VAL A 56 -5.36 13.33 2.84
C VAL A 56 -5.33 14.73 3.41
N GLU A 57 -4.34 15.52 3.02
CA GLU A 57 -4.19 16.89 3.48
C GLU A 57 -3.71 17.78 2.33
N TYR A 58 -3.78 19.06 2.50
CA TYR A 58 -3.33 20.00 1.47
C TYR A 58 -2.31 20.97 2.05
N PRO A 59 -1.10 21.03 1.47
CA PRO A 59 -0.63 20.14 0.40
C PRO A 59 -0.40 18.72 0.92
N GLN A 60 -0.59 17.76 0.04
CA GLN A 60 -0.44 16.35 0.40
C GLN A 60 1.02 16.03 0.71
N LYS A 61 1.26 15.45 1.85
CA LYS A 61 2.59 14.96 2.22
C LYS A 61 2.75 13.53 1.76
N GLN A 62 3.96 13.19 1.38
CA GLN A 62 4.29 11.84 1.00
C GLN A 62 4.48 11.01 2.27
N PRO A 63 3.80 9.87 2.41
CA PRO A 63 3.98 9.03 3.59
C PRO A 63 5.38 8.43 3.61
N LYS A 64 5.86 8.15 4.81
CA LYS A 64 7.16 7.51 4.99
C LYS A 64 7.13 6.08 4.47
N GLU A 65 8.01 5.77 3.54
CA GLU A 65 8.13 4.44 2.96
C GLU A 65 9.24 3.64 3.65
N VAL A 66 8.92 2.41 4.01
CA VAL A 66 9.88 1.45 4.55
C VAL A 66 9.86 0.23 3.65
N TYR A 67 10.88 0.11 2.80
CA TYR A 67 10.97 -0.99 1.86
C TYR A 67 11.45 -2.25 2.55
N ARG A 68 10.86 -3.36 2.18
CA ARG A 68 11.20 -4.69 2.67
C ARG A 68 11.25 -5.65 1.50
N LYS A 69 12.00 -6.73 1.65
CA LYS A 69 11.95 -7.82 0.68
C LYS A 69 10.51 -8.34 0.62
N PHE A 70 9.99 -8.49 -0.60
CA PHE A 70 8.63 -9.00 -0.79
C PHE A 70 8.55 -10.46 -0.33
N PRO A 71 7.51 -10.84 0.43
CA PRO A 71 7.41 -12.19 0.98
C PRO A 71 7.29 -13.28 -0.09
N ASP A 72 7.78 -14.48 0.23
CA ASP A 72 7.80 -15.61 -0.70
C ASP A 72 6.40 -16.14 -1.04
N ASP A 73 5.40 -15.86 -0.20
CA ASP A 73 4.01 -16.20 -0.48
C ASP A 73 3.28 -15.17 -1.34
N ASN A 74 4.02 -14.18 -1.85
CA ASN A 74 3.53 -13.15 -2.76
C ASN A 74 2.48 -12.20 -2.18
N ILE A 75 2.39 -12.13 -0.86
CA ILE A 75 1.47 -11.22 -0.17
C ILE A 75 2.22 -10.47 0.91
N LEU A 76 2.18 -9.14 0.87
CA LEU A 76 2.67 -8.28 1.92
C LEU A 76 1.48 -7.62 2.58
N GLU A 77 1.35 -7.77 3.89
CA GLU A 77 0.26 -7.17 4.66
C GLU A 77 0.81 -6.20 5.68
N ARG A 78 0.07 -5.14 5.94
CA ARG A 78 0.41 -4.20 6.98
C ARG A 78 -0.84 -3.71 7.69
N LEU A 79 -0.75 -3.65 9.01
CA LEU A 79 -1.81 -3.16 9.86
C LEU A 79 -1.67 -1.66 10.08
N PHE A 80 -2.77 -0.94 9.94
CA PHE A 80 -2.83 0.50 10.20
C PHE A 80 -3.96 0.79 11.18
N ILE A 81 -3.86 1.93 11.83
CA ILE A 81 -4.94 2.47 12.65
C ILE A 81 -5.38 3.77 11.98
N SER A 82 -6.65 3.87 11.63
CA SER A 82 -7.19 5.06 11.00
C SER A 82 -7.10 6.25 11.96
N ASN A 83 -6.90 7.45 11.40
CA ASN A 83 -6.78 8.65 12.21
C ASN A 83 -8.10 8.97 12.93
N SER A 84 -7.99 9.71 14.02
CA SER A 84 -9.14 10.15 14.80
C SER A 84 -9.66 11.53 14.41
N ASP A 85 -9.06 12.12 13.38
CA ASP A 85 -9.43 13.47 12.91
C ASP A 85 -10.54 13.45 11.86
N ASN A 86 -11.06 12.26 11.52
CA ASN A 86 -12.11 12.06 10.51
C ASN A 86 -11.67 12.52 9.11
N VAL A 87 -10.40 12.41 8.80
CA VAL A 87 -9.81 12.77 7.50
C VAL A 87 -9.54 11.48 6.73
N ASN A 88 -9.92 11.46 5.45
CA ASN A 88 -9.63 10.32 4.60
C ASN A 88 -8.14 10.05 4.51
N GLU A 89 -7.79 8.81 4.18
CA GLU A 89 -6.39 8.37 4.08
C GLU A 89 -6.10 7.83 2.69
N TYR A 90 -4.84 7.89 2.30
CA TYR A 90 -4.34 7.17 1.15
C TYR A 90 -3.41 6.07 1.63
N VAL A 91 -3.63 4.86 1.12
CA VAL A 91 -2.70 3.75 1.29
C VAL A 91 -1.87 3.66 0.02
N VAL A 92 -0.56 3.73 0.17
CA VAL A 92 0.39 3.74 -0.95
C VAL A 92 1.24 2.49 -0.87
N ALA A 93 1.22 1.68 -1.92
CA ALA A 93 2.13 0.56 -2.08
C ALA A 93 3.16 0.93 -3.13
N SER A 94 4.43 0.88 -2.74
CA SER A 94 5.55 1.16 -3.64
C SER A 94 6.32 -0.13 -3.87
N ILE A 95 6.73 -0.35 -5.12
CA ILE A 95 7.35 -1.61 -5.54
C ILE A 95 8.63 -1.30 -6.29
N GLY A 96 9.68 -2.08 -6.02
CA GLY A 96 10.91 -2.07 -6.80
C GLY A 96 11.27 -3.49 -7.22
N LEU A 97 11.62 -3.66 -8.49
CA LEU A 97 12.05 -4.94 -9.05
C LEU A 97 13.50 -4.83 -9.45
N THR A 98 14.33 -5.72 -8.91
CA THR A 98 15.78 -5.67 -9.12
C THR A 98 16.27 -7.02 -9.61
N LYS A 99 17.09 -6.99 -10.64
CA LYS A 99 17.74 -8.20 -11.15
C LYS A 99 19.21 -8.17 -10.76
N ALA A 100 19.70 -9.30 -10.23
CA ALA A 100 21.10 -9.47 -9.87
C ALA A 100 21.81 -10.26 -10.95
N ASP A 101 22.89 -9.69 -11.48
CA ASP A 101 23.78 -10.39 -12.41
C ASP A 101 25.15 -10.55 -11.77
N VAL A 102 25.70 -11.75 -11.87
CA VAL A 102 27.06 -12.02 -11.38
C VAL A 102 28.01 -11.91 -12.57
N GLU A 103 28.93 -10.94 -12.50
CA GLU A 103 29.97 -10.76 -13.49
C GLU A 103 31.32 -10.87 -12.81
N ASP A 104 32.13 -11.81 -13.26
CA ASP A 104 33.45 -12.09 -12.66
C ASP A 104 33.35 -12.30 -11.15
N LEU A 105 33.91 -11.42 -10.34
CA LEU A 105 33.87 -11.48 -8.89
C LEU A 105 32.94 -10.43 -8.27
N SER A 106 32.08 -9.84 -9.09
CA SER A 106 31.17 -8.81 -8.63
C SER A 106 29.71 -9.16 -8.93
N ILE A 107 28.80 -8.57 -8.15
CA ILE A 107 27.37 -8.68 -8.36
C ILE A 107 26.87 -7.30 -8.81
N LYS A 108 26.20 -7.28 -9.95
CA LYS A 108 25.58 -6.06 -10.47
C LYS A 108 24.07 -6.14 -10.24
N LEU A 109 23.52 -5.13 -9.59
CA LEU A 109 22.08 -5.00 -9.39
C LEU A 109 21.52 -3.99 -10.38
N SER A 110 20.48 -4.38 -11.09
CA SER A 110 19.82 -3.52 -12.06
C SER A 110 18.35 -3.39 -11.73
N LEU A 111 17.85 -2.17 -11.65
CA LEU A 111 16.43 -1.91 -11.46
C LEU A 111 15.72 -2.20 -12.77
N THR A 112 14.84 -3.20 -12.79
CA THR A 112 14.12 -3.62 -14.00
C THR A 112 12.70 -3.07 -14.07
N GLY A 113 12.16 -2.65 -12.94
CA GLY A 113 10.84 -2.06 -12.86
C GLY A 113 10.58 -1.44 -11.51
N PHE A 114 9.67 -0.51 -11.48
CA PHE A 114 9.25 0.13 -10.24
C PHE A 114 7.88 0.77 -10.43
N GLY A 115 7.28 1.16 -9.35
CA GLY A 115 6.03 1.87 -9.42
C GLY A 115 5.31 1.87 -8.10
N TYR A 116 4.09 2.39 -8.16
CA TYR A 116 3.25 2.43 -6.98
C TYR A 116 1.78 2.32 -7.34
N LYS A 117 1.00 1.90 -6.35
CA LYS A 117 -0.45 1.94 -6.38
C LYS A 117 -0.93 2.69 -5.16
N ILE A 118 -1.98 3.47 -5.35
CA ILE A 118 -2.60 4.25 -4.28
C ILE A 118 -4.08 3.93 -4.25
N VAL A 119 -4.59 3.62 -3.06
CA VAL A 119 -6.03 3.46 -2.85
C VAL A 119 -6.50 4.42 -1.78
N ARG A 120 -7.71 4.92 -1.94
CA ARG A 120 -8.32 5.83 -0.97
C ARG A 120 -9.06 5.02 0.08
N VAL A 121 -8.88 5.37 1.33
CA VAL A 121 -9.66 4.84 2.44
C VAL A 121 -10.49 5.99 3.00
N ASN A 122 -11.80 5.86 2.92
CA ASN A 122 -12.71 6.87 3.45
C ASN A 122 -12.88 6.65 4.95
N VAL A 123 -12.49 7.64 5.74
CA VAL A 123 -12.57 7.57 7.20
C VAL A 123 -13.86 8.25 7.63
N ILE A 124 -14.73 7.48 8.23
CA ILE A 124 -16.00 7.98 8.73
C ILE A 124 -15.91 8.25 10.24
N PRO A 125 -16.68 9.19 10.77
CA PRO A 125 -16.67 9.46 12.20
C PRO A 125 -17.02 8.21 13.00
N LYS A 126 -16.44 8.09 14.17
CA LYS A 126 -16.82 7.06 15.10
C LYS A 126 -18.33 7.20 15.35
N SER A 127 -19.06 6.12 15.12
CA SER A 127 -20.50 6.17 15.05
C SER A 127 -21.15 6.50 16.40
N GLU A 128 -21.91 7.59 16.44
CA GLU A 128 -22.78 7.91 17.59
C GLU A 128 -23.87 6.86 17.75
N GLU A 129 -24.26 6.21 16.65
CA GLU A 129 -25.24 5.13 16.69
C GLU A 129 -24.79 3.98 17.56
N ALA A 130 -23.49 3.64 17.54
CA ALA A 130 -22.94 2.60 18.38
C ALA A 130 -23.03 2.97 19.84
N GLU A 131 -22.89 4.25 20.18
CA GLU A 131 -23.04 4.74 21.55
C GLU A 131 -24.50 4.72 21.97
N ASN A 132 -25.39 5.12 21.09
CA ASN A 132 -26.84 5.11 21.37
C ASN A 132 -27.35 3.69 21.61
N VAL A 133 -26.87 2.72 20.81
CA VAL A 133 -27.22 1.31 21.02
C VAL A 133 -26.74 0.80 22.37
N LYS A 134 -25.60 1.26 22.83
CA LYS A 134 -25.05 0.87 24.14
C LYS A 134 -25.82 1.47 25.29
N ASN A 135 -26.44 2.60 25.09
CA ASN A 135 -27.20 3.30 26.12
C ASN A 135 -28.63 2.81 26.29
N GLU A 136 -29.08 2.00 25.38
CA GLU A 136 -30.36 1.34 25.45
C GLU A 136 -30.22 0.01 26.19
#